data_1ad1e3374e1ea181642c14afdfae226b
#
_entry.id   1ad1e3374e1ea181642c14afdfae226b
#
_cell.length_a   1.000
_cell.length_b   1.000
_cell.length_c   1.000
_cell.angle_alpha   90.00
_cell.angle_beta   90.00
_cell.angle_gamma   90.00
#
_symmetry.space_group_name_H-M   'P 1'
#
loop_
_entity.id
_entity.type
_entity.pdbx_description
1 polymer ?
#
loop_
_entity_poly.entity_id
_entity_poly.type
_entity_poly.pdbx_seq_one_letter_code
_entity_poly.pdbx_strand_id
1 'polypeptide(L)'
;MIIGHIVPYALECGLTAAQAGLGMGVYAIANGVGRLFFGYVHDRFGRAWGMGLDAVFMGCGLVLLAALPSRFGMAGFLIAAVPVALAFGGTIPQLAALIMAFFGPRHFGVNYGFSTSPLMVASVCGPFIGGLIRAWSGDYLVALYVAAAITLLGVAPAVVLREKAHKRESVAREGCPSPASLSSQNG
;
A
#
# COMPACT_ATOMS: atom_id res chain seq x y z
N MET A 1 -11.47 -1.03 5.21
CA MET A 1 -12.62 -1.28 4.33
C MET A 1 -12.56 -2.67 3.68
N ILE A 2 -11.57 -3.02 2.85
CA ILE A 2 -11.53 -4.25 2.04
C ILE A 2 -11.59 -5.52 2.87
N ILE A 3 -10.77 -5.65 3.93
CA ILE A 3 -10.72 -6.86 4.76
C ILE A 3 -12.08 -7.20 5.37
N GLY A 4 -12.85 -6.20 5.81
CA GLY A 4 -14.19 -6.42 6.39
C GLY A 4 -15.26 -6.79 5.38
N HIS A 5 -15.06 -6.50 4.08
CA HIS A 5 -16.06 -6.75 3.04
C HIS A 5 -15.65 -7.81 2.02
N ILE A 6 -14.44 -8.35 2.11
CA ILE A 6 -13.94 -9.31 1.11
C ILE A 6 -14.74 -10.61 1.10
N VAL A 7 -15.16 -11.11 2.27
CA VAL A 7 -15.98 -12.33 2.38
C VAL A 7 -17.44 -12.06 1.93
N PRO A 8 -18.13 -11.03 2.43
CA PRO A 8 -19.45 -10.67 1.90
C PRO A 8 -19.44 -10.43 0.38
N TYR A 9 -18.42 -9.76 -0.14
CA TYR A 9 -18.28 -9.56 -1.58
C TYR A 9 -18.06 -10.87 -2.35
N ALA A 10 -17.26 -11.80 -1.84
CA ALA A 10 -17.06 -13.10 -2.44
C ALA A 10 -18.39 -13.88 -2.54
N LEU A 11 -19.21 -13.84 -1.49
CA LEU A 11 -20.54 -14.47 -1.47
C LEU A 11 -21.49 -13.84 -2.49
N GLU A 12 -21.48 -12.51 -2.65
CA GLU A 12 -22.26 -11.81 -3.69
C GLU A 12 -21.81 -12.20 -5.11
N CYS A 13 -20.53 -12.45 -5.32
CA CYS A 13 -20.02 -12.98 -6.59
C CYS A 13 -20.39 -14.45 -6.84
N GLY A 14 -21.22 -15.06 -5.98
CA GLY A 14 -21.71 -16.43 -6.13
C GLY A 14 -20.73 -17.50 -5.61
N LEU A 15 -19.69 -17.13 -4.86
CA LEU A 15 -18.77 -18.08 -4.25
C LEU A 15 -19.39 -18.70 -2.99
N THR A 16 -19.09 -19.96 -2.73
CA THR A 16 -19.50 -20.64 -1.50
C THR A 16 -18.73 -20.12 -0.29
N ALA A 17 -19.29 -20.28 0.92
CA ALA A 17 -18.60 -19.90 2.16
C ALA A 17 -17.23 -20.57 2.32
N ALA A 18 -17.09 -21.82 1.88
CA ALA A 18 -15.81 -22.55 1.89
C ALA A 18 -14.80 -21.91 0.94
N GLN A 19 -15.21 -21.50 -0.26
CA GLN A 19 -14.35 -20.81 -1.22
C GLN A 19 -13.94 -19.41 -0.71
N ALA A 20 -14.86 -18.66 -0.10
CA ALA A 20 -14.55 -17.39 0.51
C ALA A 20 -13.53 -17.55 1.66
N GLY A 21 -13.67 -18.60 2.48
CA GLY A 21 -12.72 -18.95 3.53
C GLY A 21 -11.32 -19.29 2.99
N LEU A 22 -11.23 -20.09 1.92
CA LEU A 22 -9.98 -20.37 1.23
C LEU A 22 -9.35 -19.10 0.66
N GLY A 23 -10.16 -18.21 0.08
CA GLY A 23 -9.71 -16.91 -0.41
C GLY A 23 -9.08 -16.07 0.68
N MET A 24 -9.66 -16.06 1.89
CA MET A 24 -9.08 -15.38 3.06
C MET A 24 -7.75 -16.00 3.50
N GLY A 25 -7.61 -17.33 3.43
CA GLY A 25 -6.34 -18.01 3.71
C GLY A 25 -5.25 -17.58 2.73
N VAL A 26 -5.54 -17.60 1.43
CA VAL A 26 -4.61 -17.10 0.38
C VAL A 26 -4.28 -15.63 0.58
N TYR A 27 -5.28 -14.80 0.91
CA TYR A 27 -5.08 -13.39 1.25
C TYR A 27 -4.11 -13.22 2.42
N ALA A 28 -4.27 -13.99 3.49
CA ALA A 28 -3.39 -13.91 4.67
C ALA A 28 -1.94 -14.28 4.34
N ILE A 29 -1.72 -15.33 3.54
CA ILE A 29 -0.39 -15.74 3.07
C ILE A 29 0.22 -14.64 2.19
N ALA A 30 -0.52 -14.15 1.21
CA ALA A 30 -0.07 -13.08 0.33
C ALA A 30 0.27 -11.79 1.10
N ASN A 31 -0.51 -11.45 2.14
CA ASN A 31 -0.21 -10.33 3.04
C ASN A 31 1.12 -10.53 3.77
N GLY A 32 1.40 -11.73 4.27
CA GLY A 32 2.68 -12.06 4.90
C GLY A 32 3.86 -11.93 3.92
N VAL A 33 3.72 -12.47 2.71
CA VAL A 33 4.72 -12.34 1.63
C VAL A 33 4.92 -10.87 1.23
N GLY A 34 3.83 -10.09 1.19
CA GLY A 34 3.86 -8.66 0.87
C GLY A 34 4.75 -7.85 1.80
N ARG A 35 4.81 -8.20 3.09
CA ARG A 35 5.70 -7.54 4.06
C ARG A 35 7.17 -7.69 3.68
N LEU A 36 7.56 -8.89 3.29
CA LEU A 36 8.93 -9.19 2.88
C LEU A 36 9.24 -8.55 1.52
N PHE A 37 8.34 -8.70 0.56
CA PHE A 37 8.51 -8.18 -0.80
C PHE A 37 8.66 -6.65 -0.81
N PHE A 38 7.72 -5.94 -0.22
CA PHE A 38 7.77 -4.47 -0.19
C PHE A 38 8.83 -3.93 0.76
N GLY A 39 9.19 -4.64 1.83
CA GLY A 39 10.37 -4.34 2.63
C GLY A 39 11.64 -4.37 1.78
N TYR A 40 11.85 -5.46 1.03
CA TYR A 40 12.99 -5.58 0.11
C TYR A 40 12.99 -4.50 -0.99
N VAL A 41 11.85 -4.22 -1.61
CA VAL A 41 11.73 -3.16 -2.61
C VAL A 41 12.09 -1.80 -2.02
N HIS A 42 11.61 -1.50 -0.81
CA HIS A 42 11.91 -0.26 -0.10
C HIS A 42 13.41 -0.10 0.16
N ASP A 43 14.06 -1.16 0.63
CA ASP A 43 15.49 -1.14 0.96
C ASP A 43 16.37 -1.06 -0.29
N ARG A 44 15.97 -1.74 -1.38
CA ARG A 44 16.77 -1.85 -2.60
C ARG A 44 16.60 -0.69 -3.57
N PHE A 45 15.36 -0.21 -3.74
CA PHE A 45 15.01 0.80 -4.74
C PHE A 45 14.63 2.15 -4.12
N GLY A 46 14.54 2.20 -2.80
CA GLY A 46 14.24 3.41 -2.04
C GLY A 46 12.74 3.64 -1.81
N ARG A 47 12.46 4.58 -0.91
CA ARG A 47 11.14 4.87 -0.34
C ARG A 47 10.07 5.19 -1.37
N ALA A 48 10.39 6.07 -2.31
CA ALA A 48 9.41 6.52 -3.31
C ALA A 48 8.98 5.39 -4.27
N TRP A 49 9.90 4.50 -4.62
CA TRP A 49 9.59 3.33 -5.43
C TRP A 49 8.73 2.31 -4.67
N GLY A 50 9.08 2.04 -3.39
CA GLY A 50 8.30 1.13 -2.55
C GLY A 50 6.86 1.60 -2.42
N MET A 51 6.64 2.87 -2.05
CA MET A 51 5.30 3.45 -1.88
C MET A 51 4.52 3.54 -3.21
N GLY A 52 5.20 3.93 -4.30
CA GLY A 52 4.57 4.02 -5.62
C GLY A 52 4.11 2.66 -6.13
N LEU A 53 4.95 1.65 -6.02
CA LEU A 53 4.62 0.28 -6.43
C LEU A 53 3.50 -0.31 -5.57
N ASP A 54 3.53 -0.07 -4.25
CA ASP A 54 2.48 -0.47 -3.32
C ASP A 54 1.12 0.11 -3.71
N ALA A 55 1.06 1.42 -3.99
CA ALA A 55 -0.17 2.07 -4.42
C ALA A 55 -0.68 1.56 -5.78
N VAL A 56 0.23 1.25 -6.72
CA VAL A 56 -0.14 0.64 -8.02
C VAL A 56 -0.71 -0.76 -7.81
N PHE A 57 -0.05 -1.61 -7.02
CA PHE A 57 -0.55 -2.96 -6.71
C PHE A 57 -1.93 -2.92 -6.04
N MET A 58 -2.10 -2.02 -5.07
CA MET A 58 -3.39 -1.83 -4.41
C MET A 58 -4.46 -1.35 -5.38
N GLY A 59 -4.20 -0.29 -6.15
CA GLY A 59 -5.17 0.27 -7.08
C GLY A 59 -5.55 -0.69 -8.21
N CYS A 60 -4.55 -1.30 -8.85
CA CYS A 60 -4.80 -2.31 -9.89
C CYS A 60 -5.54 -3.53 -9.33
N GLY A 61 -5.14 -4.01 -8.15
CA GLY A 61 -5.80 -5.12 -7.48
C GLY A 61 -7.27 -4.85 -7.19
N LEU A 62 -7.63 -3.61 -6.79
CA LEU A 62 -9.01 -3.20 -6.58
C LEU A 62 -9.83 -3.17 -7.87
N VAL A 63 -9.26 -2.66 -8.95
CA VAL A 63 -9.91 -2.68 -10.27
C VAL A 63 -10.12 -4.11 -10.74
N LEU A 64 -9.12 -4.98 -10.59
CA LEU A 64 -9.23 -6.39 -10.91
C LEU A 64 -10.30 -7.09 -10.04
N LEU A 65 -10.36 -6.75 -8.75
CA LEU A 65 -11.36 -7.28 -7.82
C LEU A 65 -12.79 -6.87 -8.22
N ALA A 66 -12.97 -5.71 -8.81
CA ALA A 66 -14.25 -5.28 -9.35
C ALA A 66 -14.64 -6.03 -10.64
N ALA A 67 -13.68 -6.41 -11.48
CA ALA A 67 -13.95 -6.91 -12.83
C ALA A 67 -13.89 -8.44 -12.98
N LEU A 68 -12.96 -9.12 -12.29
CA LEU A 68 -12.68 -10.53 -12.54
C LEU A 68 -13.61 -11.54 -11.85
N PRO A 69 -14.04 -11.34 -10.59
CA PRO A 69 -14.84 -12.37 -9.89
C PRO A 69 -16.15 -12.68 -10.59
N SER A 70 -16.81 -11.68 -11.18
CA SER A 70 -18.04 -11.85 -11.94
C SER A 70 -17.89 -12.67 -13.24
N ARG A 71 -16.66 -12.73 -13.79
CA ARG A 71 -16.36 -13.42 -15.04
C ARG A 71 -15.72 -14.81 -14.84
N PHE A 72 -14.84 -14.91 -13.85
CA PHE A 72 -13.99 -16.09 -13.63
C PHE A 72 -14.22 -16.76 -12.27
N GLY A 73 -15.23 -16.32 -11.49
CA GLY A 73 -15.56 -16.92 -10.19
C GLY A 73 -14.38 -16.91 -9.24
N MET A 74 -14.10 -18.06 -8.60
CA MET A 74 -13.02 -18.22 -7.61
C MET A 74 -11.64 -17.88 -8.16
N ALA A 75 -11.30 -18.27 -9.39
CA ALA A 75 -10.00 -17.96 -9.97
C ALA A 75 -9.82 -16.44 -10.15
N GLY A 76 -10.83 -15.75 -10.66
CA GLY A 76 -10.83 -14.29 -10.79
C GLY A 76 -10.70 -13.58 -9.44
N PHE A 77 -11.39 -14.10 -8.43
CA PHE A 77 -11.29 -13.58 -7.08
C PHE A 77 -9.86 -13.69 -6.51
N LEU A 78 -9.22 -14.86 -6.64
CA LEU A 78 -7.85 -15.07 -6.15
C LEU A 78 -6.83 -14.20 -6.89
N ILE A 79 -6.92 -14.16 -8.23
CA ILE A 79 -6.00 -13.33 -9.06
C ILE A 79 -6.09 -11.85 -8.64
N ALA A 80 -7.28 -11.38 -8.31
CA ALA A 80 -7.49 -9.99 -7.89
C ALA A 80 -7.13 -9.74 -6.43
N ALA A 81 -7.40 -10.68 -5.53
CA ALA A 81 -7.15 -10.54 -4.10
C ALA A 81 -5.67 -10.56 -3.75
N VAL A 82 -4.83 -11.32 -4.48
CA VAL A 82 -3.40 -11.44 -4.20
C VAL A 82 -2.65 -10.10 -4.28
N PRO A 83 -2.75 -9.28 -5.36
CA PRO A 83 -2.07 -7.99 -5.40
C PRO A 83 -2.56 -7.02 -4.32
N VAL A 84 -3.85 -7.05 -3.97
CA VAL A 84 -4.40 -6.26 -2.86
C VAL A 84 -3.78 -6.69 -1.53
N ALA A 85 -3.69 -7.99 -1.30
CA ALA A 85 -3.13 -8.55 -0.07
C ALA A 85 -1.63 -8.25 0.06
N LEU A 86 -0.87 -8.40 -1.03
CA LEU A 86 0.56 -8.05 -1.08
C LEU A 86 0.78 -6.59 -0.72
N ALA A 87 0.07 -5.67 -1.35
CA ALA A 87 0.15 -4.24 -1.09
C ALA A 87 -0.21 -3.92 0.36
N PHE A 88 -1.34 -4.41 0.85
CA PHE A 88 -1.74 -4.19 2.23
C PHE A 88 -0.70 -4.71 3.23
N GLY A 89 -0.02 -5.83 2.93
CA GLY A 89 1.08 -6.35 3.73
C GLY A 89 2.29 -5.41 3.76
N GLY A 90 2.60 -4.77 2.65
CA GLY A 90 3.73 -3.86 2.49
C GLY A 90 3.57 -2.51 3.20
N THR A 91 2.35 -2.04 3.36
CA THR A 91 2.06 -0.69 3.90
C THR A 91 2.65 -0.47 5.30
N ILE A 92 2.51 -1.43 6.22
CA ILE A 92 2.97 -1.27 7.62
C ILE A 92 4.49 -1.17 7.75
N PRO A 93 5.30 -2.10 7.18
CA PRO A 93 6.76 -1.99 7.25
C PRO A 93 7.31 -0.76 6.52
N GLN A 94 6.70 -0.35 5.42
CA GLN A 94 7.07 0.89 4.71
C GLN A 94 6.82 2.13 5.57
N LEU A 95 5.69 2.20 6.28
CA LEU A 95 5.39 3.29 7.21
C LEU A 95 6.41 3.35 8.35
N ALA A 96 6.77 2.21 8.94
CA ALA A 96 7.77 2.13 9.99
C ALA A 96 9.15 2.62 9.50
N ALA A 97 9.57 2.18 8.32
CA ALA A 97 10.83 2.60 7.71
C ALA A 97 10.83 4.11 7.39
N LEU A 98 9.70 4.65 6.95
CA LEU A 98 9.54 6.08 6.67
C LEU A 98 9.69 6.91 7.94
N ILE A 99 9.02 6.51 9.03
CA ILE A 99 9.07 7.22 10.32
C ILE A 99 10.49 7.18 10.90
N MET A 100 11.15 6.03 10.83
CA MET A 100 12.54 5.89 11.28
C MET A 100 13.47 6.83 10.50
N ALA A 101 13.25 6.97 9.21
CA ALA A 101 14.09 7.79 8.35
C ALA A 101 13.87 9.30 8.51
N PHE A 102 12.64 9.74 8.85
CA PHE A 102 12.36 11.18 9.01
C PHE A 102 12.57 11.66 10.45
N PHE A 103 12.24 10.86 11.44
CA PHE A 103 12.23 11.25 12.85
C PHE A 103 13.33 10.57 13.69
N GLY A 104 14.03 9.60 13.10
CA GLY A 104 15.08 8.85 13.80
C GLY A 104 14.54 7.89 14.88
N PRO A 105 15.46 7.17 15.58
CA PRO A 105 15.09 6.13 16.54
C PRO A 105 14.61 6.67 17.89
N ARG A 106 15.03 7.91 18.26
CA ARG A 106 14.87 8.42 19.64
C ARG A 106 13.40 8.49 20.11
N HIS A 107 12.46 8.81 19.22
CA HIS A 107 11.04 8.95 19.52
C HIS A 107 10.18 8.08 18.59
N PHE A 108 10.74 6.97 18.12
CA PHE A 108 10.08 6.10 17.14
C PHE A 108 8.69 5.64 17.59
N GLY A 109 8.56 5.16 18.83
CA GLY A 109 7.29 4.62 19.33
C GLY A 109 6.17 5.65 19.33
N VAL A 110 6.44 6.88 19.78
CA VAL A 110 5.44 7.97 19.81
C VAL A 110 5.07 8.39 18.39
N ASN A 111 6.06 8.61 17.53
CA ASN A 111 5.82 9.02 16.15
C ASN A 111 5.10 7.95 15.34
N TYR A 112 5.44 6.68 15.55
CA TYR A 112 4.76 5.55 14.93
C TYR A 112 3.31 5.44 15.40
N GLY A 113 3.07 5.52 16.71
CA GLY A 113 1.72 5.50 17.29
C GLY A 113 0.85 6.63 16.76
N PHE A 114 1.37 7.85 16.70
CA PHE A 114 0.65 8.99 16.15
C PHE A 114 0.37 8.83 14.64
N SER A 115 1.33 8.37 13.87
CA SER A 115 1.18 8.15 12.43
C SER A 115 0.23 7.00 12.07
N THR A 116 0.06 6.02 12.98
CA THR A 116 -0.89 4.91 12.80
C THR A 116 -2.29 5.22 13.32
N SER A 117 -2.49 6.30 14.09
CA SER A 117 -3.81 6.71 14.61
C SER A 117 -4.87 6.88 13.52
N PRO A 118 -4.60 7.49 12.34
CA PRO A 118 -5.56 7.58 11.25
C PRO A 118 -6.00 6.21 10.73
N LEU A 119 -5.14 5.18 10.84
CA LEU A 119 -5.48 3.82 10.43
C LEU A 119 -6.57 3.22 11.32
N MET A 120 -6.57 3.53 12.63
CA MET A 120 -7.63 3.11 13.55
C MET A 120 -8.97 3.73 13.15
N VAL A 121 -9.00 5.03 12.86
CA VAL A 121 -10.20 5.73 12.37
C VAL A 121 -10.66 5.13 11.04
N ALA A 122 -9.74 4.91 10.10
CA ALA A 122 -10.04 4.32 8.81
C ALA A 122 -10.55 2.87 8.91
N SER A 123 -10.13 2.10 9.91
CA SER A 123 -10.61 0.72 10.12
C SER A 123 -12.07 0.65 10.58
N VAL A 124 -12.54 1.67 11.25
CA VAL A 124 -13.96 1.80 11.66
C VAL A 124 -14.79 2.46 10.57
N CYS A 125 -14.34 3.63 10.07
CA CYS A 125 -15.08 4.39 9.07
C CYS A 125 -15.11 3.69 7.70
N GLY A 126 -14.06 2.96 7.35
CA GLY A 126 -13.94 2.30 6.05
C GLY A 126 -15.05 1.28 5.78
N PRO A 127 -15.27 0.27 6.65
CA PRO A 127 -16.40 -0.65 6.52
C PRO A 127 -17.75 0.05 6.56
N PHE A 128 -17.92 1.05 7.44
CA PHE A 128 -19.15 1.81 7.53
C PHE A 128 -19.48 2.55 6.21
N ILE A 129 -18.53 3.29 5.64
CA ILE A 129 -18.68 3.99 4.37
C ILE A 129 -18.92 3.00 3.23
N GLY A 130 -18.17 1.88 3.19
CA GLY A 130 -18.38 0.83 2.19
C GLY A 130 -19.77 0.21 2.23
N GLY A 131 -20.28 -0.04 3.43
CA GLY A 131 -21.66 -0.52 3.64
C GLY A 131 -22.72 0.51 3.25
N LEU A 132 -22.48 1.79 3.53
CA LEU A 132 -23.37 2.88 3.16
C LEU A 132 -23.44 3.07 1.64
N ILE A 133 -22.30 3.05 0.95
CA ILE A 133 -22.24 3.11 -0.52
C ILE A 133 -23.02 1.93 -1.11
N ARG A 134 -22.82 0.71 -0.58
CA ARG A 134 -23.58 -0.46 -1.02
C ARG A 134 -25.08 -0.29 -0.82
N ALA A 135 -25.50 0.25 0.33
CA ALA A 135 -26.92 0.48 0.61
C ALA A 135 -27.58 1.46 -0.38
N TRP A 136 -26.80 2.43 -0.88
CA TRP A 136 -27.29 3.42 -1.84
C TRP A 136 -27.19 2.95 -3.31
N SER A 137 -26.09 2.28 -3.67
CA SER A 137 -25.84 1.83 -5.06
C SER A 137 -26.37 0.43 -5.35
N GLY A 138 -26.68 -0.36 -4.32
CA GLY A 138 -27.10 -1.75 -4.47
C GLY A 138 -25.94 -2.73 -4.76
N ASP A 139 -24.71 -2.23 -4.98
CA ASP A 139 -23.56 -3.04 -5.40
C ASP A 139 -22.27 -2.56 -4.73
N TYR A 140 -21.34 -3.49 -4.47
CA TYR A 140 -19.99 -3.17 -3.98
C TYR A 140 -19.07 -2.60 -5.06
N LEU A 141 -19.39 -2.72 -6.35
CA LEU A 141 -18.53 -2.27 -7.45
C LEU A 141 -18.19 -0.79 -7.35
N VAL A 142 -19.18 0.05 -7.04
CA VAL A 142 -18.98 1.50 -6.87
C VAL A 142 -17.98 1.78 -5.74
N ALA A 143 -18.12 1.09 -4.61
CA ALA A 143 -17.21 1.23 -3.48
C ALA A 143 -15.76 0.82 -3.83
N LEU A 144 -15.59 -0.25 -4.63
CA LEU A 144 -14.28 -0.72 -5.10
C LEU A 144 -13.63 0.28 -6.07
N TYR A 145 -14.38 0.83 -7.02
CA TYR A 145 -13.85 1.83 -7.96
C TYR A 145 -13.48 3.14 -7.26
N VAL A 146 -14.29 3.61 -6.31
CA VAL A 146 -13.98 4.78 -5.50
C VAL A 146 -12.70 4.55 -4.68
N ALA A 147 -12.58 3.38 -4.03
CA ALA A 147 -11.37 3.02 -3.29
C ALA A 147 -10.14 2.92 -4.21
N ALA A 148 -10.27 2.35 -5.41
CA ALA A 148 -9.20 2.29 -6.39
C ALA A 148 -8.75 3.68 -6.85
N ALA A 149 -9.69 4.58 -7.14
CA ALA A 149 -9.39 5.95 -7.54
C ALA A 149 -8.63 6.71 -6.45
N ILE A 150 -9.10 6.65 -5.21
CA ILE A 150 -8.43 7.28 -4.06
C ILE A 150 -7.03 6.72 -3.87
N THR A 151 -6.84 5.42 -4.01
CA THR A 151 -5.53 4.76 -3.84
C THR A 151 -4.56 5.17 -4.96
N LEU A 152 -5.03 5.24 -6.20
CA LEU A 152 -4.21 5.66 -7.34
C LEU A 152 -3.84 7.15 -7.26
N LEU A 153 -4.70 8.00 -6.72
CA LEU A 153 -4.35 9.39 -6.42
C LEU A 153 -3.20 9.48 -5.39
N GLY A 154 -3.07 8.49 -4.50
CA GLY A 154 -1.94 8.37 -3.58
C GLY A 154 -0.58 8.16 -4.26
N VAL A 155 -0.52 7.80 -5.54
CA VAL A 155 0.73 7.71 -6.32
C VAL A 155 1.35 9.09 -6.54
N ALA A 156 0.53 10.13 -6.71
CA ALA A 156 1.01 11.50 -6.98
C ALA A 156 2.00 12.02 -5.91
N PRO A 157 1.70 11.96 -4.59
CA PRO A 157 2.65 12.37 -3.57
C PRO A 157 3.92 11.52 -3.54
N ALA A 158 3.87 10.23 -3.90
CA ALA A 158 5.06 9.39 -3.98
C ALA A 158 6.01 9.85 -5.10
N VAL A 159 5.48 10.28 -6.25
CA VAL A 159 6.26 10.85 -7.36
C VAL A 159 6.90 12.17 -6.94
N VAL A 160 6.15 13.06 -6.30
CA VAL A 160 6.67 14.37 -5.80
C VAL A 160 7.78 14.18 -4.76
N LEU A 161 7.63 13.20 -3.87
CA LEU A 161 8.67 12.88 -2.88
C LEU A 161 9.95 12.35 -3.55
N ARG A 162 9.82 11.60 -4.65
CA ARG A 162 10.97 11.12 -5.44
C ARG A 162 11.77 12.27 -6.04
N GLU A 163 11.11 13.24 -6.65
CA GLU A 163 11.79 14.41 -7.24
C GLU A 163 12.55 15.22 -6.18
N LYS A 164 11.92 15.45 -5.03
CA LYS A 164 12.55 16.20 -3.92
C LYS A 164 13.73 15.43 -3.29
N ALA A 165 13.66 14.12 -3.18
CA ALA A 165 14.74 13.30 -2.68
C ALA A 165 15.94 13.32 -3.64
N HIS A 166 15.71 13.15 -4.94
CA HIS A 166 16.76 13.20 -5.95
C HIS A 166 17.45 14.57 -6.00
N LYS A 167 16.67 15.66 -5.88
CA LYS A 167 17.22 17.03 -5.87
C LYS A 167 18.07 17.30 -4.62
N ARG A 168 17.74 16.73 -3.46
CA ARG A 168 18.55 16.84 -2.24
C ARG A 168 19.85 16.05 -2.34
N GLU A 169 19.83 14.87 -2.94
CA GLU A 169 21.03 14.07 -3.15
C GLU A 169 22.00 14.72 -4.16
N SER A 170 21.49 15.32 -5.23
CA SER A 170 22.31 16.05 -6.20
C SER A 170 22.99 17.26 -5.56
N VAL A 171 22.24 18.08 -4.81
CA VAL A 171 22.79 19.24 -4.08
C VAL A 171 23.83 18.83 -3.02
N ALA A 172 23.58 17.72 -2.30
CA ALA A 172 24.53 17.20 -1.32
C ALA A 172 25.82 16.68 -1.96
N ARG A 173 25.74 16.11 -3.17
CA ARG A 173 26.92 15.68 -3.95
C ARG A 173 27.73 16.85 -4.50
N GLU A 174 27.06 17.94 -4.93
CA GLU A 174 27.72 19.15 -5.41
C GLU A 174 28.37 19.98 -4.30
N GLY A 175 27.83 19.91 -3.07
CA GLY A 175 28.36 20.63 -1.91
C GLY A 175 29.50 19.91 -1.18
N CYS A 176 29.84 18.67 -1.54
CA CYS A 176 30.95 17.95 -0.93
C CYS A 176 32.24 18.24 -1.71
N PRO A 177 33.25 18.94 -1.13
CA PRO A 177 34.49 19.22 -1.83
C PRO A 177 35.18 17.88 -2.21
N SER A 178 35.61 17.81 -3.47
CA SER A 178 36.32 16.65 -4.01
C SER A 178 37.53 16.31 -3.15
N PRO A 179 37.80 15.00 -2.83
CA PRO A 179 38.97 14.62 -2.09
C PRO A 179 40.29 15.12 -2.70
N ALA A 180 40.30 15.44 -3.98
CA ALA A 180 41.43 16.06 -4.66
C ALA A 180 41.73 17.51 -4.21
N SER A 181 40.73 18.26 -3.74
CA SER A 181 40.91 19.64 -3.23
C SER A 181 41.47 19.68 -1.82
N LEU A 182 41.37 18.60 -1.03
CA LEU A 182 41.88 18.51 0.31
C LEU A 182 43.38 18.12 0.33
N SER A 183 43.89 17.45 -0.73
CA SER A 183 45.30 17.08 -0.82
C SER A 183 46.21 18.26 -1.22
N SER A 184 45.65 19.33 -1.83
CA SER A 184 46.43 20.51 -2.26
C SER A 184 46.62 21.55 -1.16
N GLN A 185 45.99 21.43 0.01
CA GLN A 185 46.12 22.37 1.11
C GLN A 185 47.14 21.93 2.19
N ASN A 186 47.68 20.71 2.10
CA ASN A 186 48.62 20.13 3.04
C ASN A 186 50.04 19.88 2.45
N GLY A 187 50.37 20.54 1.34
CA GLY A 187 51.68 20.48 0.73
C GLY A 187 52.52 21.74 0.92
#